data_256c7c51a725c1037dc4d40ef9ff961c
#
_entry.id   256c7c51a725c1037dc4d40ef9ff961c
#
_cell.length_a   1.000
_cell.length_b   1.000
_cell.length_c   1.000
_cell.angle_alpha   90.00
_cell.angle_beta   90.00
_cell.angle_gamma   90.00
#
_symmetry.space_group_name_H-M   'P 1'
#
loop_
_entity.id
_entity.type
_entity.pdbx_description
1 polymer ?
#
loop_
_entity_poly.entity_id
_entity_poly.type
_entity_poly.pdbx_seq_one_letter_code
_entity_poly.pdbx_strand_id
1 'polypeptide(L)'
;MIIDFFGDSITEGAMASSQDKCFVERVGQLLNCTVINHGVSGTRFARQKEPSSEPRFDLDFCYRLKDLNRNADYVFVFGGTNDYGHGDAPIGAKEDNTPDTFYGAVNYLASNLLKMYRKEQIAFILPLYRLNEDNPYGEGNKKEPSLTLEGYRKIICEVLDKYHIRYLDFRNEIGKAENNPLIYDGLHPNDKGHELLANLIVKYLKAL
;
A
#
# COMPACT_ATOMS: atom_id res chain seq x y z
N MET A 1 -5.69 -6.57 21.21
CA MET A 1 -5.06 -5.74 20.15
C MET A 1 -5.84 -5.92 18.85
N ILE A 2 -6.17 -4.84 18.18
CA ILE A 2 -6.86 -4.81 16.88
C ILE A 2 -5.92 -4.10 15.89
N ILE A 3 -5.68 -4.71 14.73
CA ILE A 3 -4.82 -4.15 13.69
C ILE A 3 -5.61 -4.07 12.38
N ASP A 4 -5.74 -2.86 11.83
CA ASP A 4 -6.29 -2.63 10.50
C ASP A 4 -5.17 -2.69 9.46
N PHE A 5 -5.38 -3.47 8.40
CA PHE A 5 -4.53 -3.49 7.22
C PHE A 5 -5.28 -2.88 6.04
N PHE A 6 -4.89 -1.69 5.66
CA PHE A 6 -5.51 -0.90 4.62
C PHE A 6 -4.67 -0.94 3.36
N GLY A 7 -5.19 -1.58 2.31
CA GLY A 7 -4.34 -1.87 1.16
C GLY A 7 -5.05 -2.17 -0.15
N ASP A 8 -4.23 -2.63 -1.08
CA ASP A 8 -4.61 -3.08 -2.42
C ASP A 8 -4.64 -4.62 -2.53
N SER A 9 -4.32 -5.16 -3.71
CA SER A 9 -4.30 -6.60 -3.99
C SER A 9 -3.34 -7.38 -3.08
N ILE A 10 -2.19 -6.82 -2.72
CA ILE A 10 -1.22 -7.48 -1.85
C ILE A 10 -1.82 -7.67 -0.45
N THR A 11 -2.52 -6.66 0.04
CA THR A 11 -3.21 -6.70 1.34
C THR A 11 -4.44 -7.62 1.28
N GLU A 12 -5.20 -7.61 0.18
CA GLU A 12 -6.32 -8.54 -0.04
C GLU A 12 -5.87 -10.00 0.00
N GLY A 13 -4.62 -10.28 -0.35
CA GLY A 13 -4.03 -11.62 -0.35
C GLY A 13 -3.88 -12.22 -1.75
N ALA A 14 -3.75 -11.38 -2.78
CA ALA A 14 -3.50 -11.87 -4.12
C ALA A 14 -2.27 -12.77 -4.17
N MET A 15 -2.37 -13.90 -4.88
CA MET A 15 -1.37 -14.96 -5.04
C MET A 15 -1.00 -15.73 -3.76
N ALA A 16 -1.67 -15.47 -2.64
CA ALA A 16 -1.72 -16.43 -1.54
C ALA A 16 -2.63 -17.61 -1.95
N SER A 17 -2.22 -18.84 -1.68
CA SER A 17 -2.99 -20.05 -2.08
C SER A 17 -4.29 -20.21 -1.30
N SER A 18 -4.45 -19.53 -0.17
CA SER A 18 -5.66 -19.46 0.65
C SER A 18 -5.60 -18.22 1.56
N GLN A 19 -6.76 -17.82 2.09
CA GLN A 19 -6.86 -16.61 2.92
C GLN A 19 -5.99 -16.69 4.19
N ASP A 20 -5.90 -17.86 4.82
CA ASP A 20 -5.06 -18.07 6.01
C ASP A 20 -3.55 -17.93 5.73
N LYS A 21 -3.15 -17.93 4.47
CA LYS A 21 -1.76 -17.71 4.03
C LYS A 21 -1.49 -16.27 3.62
N CYS A 22 -2.50 -15.42 3.54
CA CYS A 22 -2.31 -13.98 3.40
C CYS A 22 -1.52 -13.43 4.59
N PHE A 23 -0.63 -12.48 4.36
CA PHE A 23 0.21 -11.90 5.43
C PHE A 23 -0.64 -11.28 6.55
N VAL A 24 -1.80 -10.72 6.24
CA VAL A 24 -2.72 -10.13 7.22
C VAL A 24 -3.16 -11.18 8.24
N GLU A 25 -3.71 -12.31 7.75
CA GLU A 25 -4.18 -13.40 8.63
C GLU A 25 -3.02 -14.03 9.42
N ARG A 26 -1.84 -14.17 8.80
CA ARG A 26 -0.63 -14.67 9.47
C ARG A 26 -0.19 -13.74 10.61
N VAL A 27 -0.26 -12.42 10.44
CA VAL A 27 0.03 -11.48 11.54
C VAL A 27 -0.91 -11.71 12.71
N GLY A 28 -2.22 -11.85 12.44
CA GLY A 28 -3.22 -12.18 13.45
C GLY A 28 -2.90 -13.45 14.22
N GLN A 29 -2.53 -14.52 13.48
CA GLN A 29 -2.15 -15.81 14.07
C GLN A 29 -0.87 -15.69 14.92
N LEU A 30 0.18 -15.05 14.38
CA LEU A 30 1.48 -14.92 15.06
C LEU A 30 1.44 -14.06 16.34
N LEU A 31 0.54 -13.08 16.38
CA LEU A 31 0.37 -12.18 17.53
C LEU A 31 -0.81 -12.56 18.42
N ASN A 32 -1.60 -13.56 18.03
CA ASN A 32 -2.85 -13.92 18.68
C ASN A 32 -3.75 -12.69 18.91
N CYS A 33 -4.03 -11.95 17.83
CA CYS A 33 -4.78 -10.70 17.87
C CYS A 33 -5.82 -10.62 16.74
N THR A 34 -6.75 -9.68 16.84
CA THR A 34 -7.72 -9.39 15.81
C THR A 34 -7.07 -8.59 14.68
N VAL A 35 -7.18 -9.04 13.45
CA VAL A 35 -6.80 -8.31 12.25
C VAL A 35 -8.05 -8.01 11.41
N ILE A 36 -8.08 -6.85 10.77
CA ILE A 36 -9.14 -6.47 9.82
C ILE A 36 -8.45 -6.18 8.49
N ASN A 37 -8.82 -6.94 7.47
CA ASN A 37 -8.27 -6.81 6.14
C ASN A 37 -9.15 -5.90 5.29
N HIS A 38 -8.68 -4.69 5.01
CA HIS A 38 -9.28 -3.72 4.10
C HIS A 38 -8.57 -3.68 2.74
N GLY A 39 -8.01 -4.80 2.29
CA GLY A 39 -7.41 -4.94 0.96
C GLY A 39 -8.48 -4.93 -0.13
N VAL A 40 -8.28 -4.15 -1.19
CA VAL A 40 -9.11 -4.15 -2.40
C VAL A 40 -8.21 -4.08 -3.63
N SER A 41 -8.18 -5.17 -4.39
CA SER A 41 -7.31 -5.30 -5.59
C SER A 41 -7.49 -4.16 -6.58
N GLY A 42 -6.38 -3.73 -7.18
CA GLY A 42 -6.36 -2.72 -8.23
C GLY A 42 -6.55 -1.28 -7.75
N THR A 43 -6.81 -1.06 -6.46
CA THR A 43 -7.08 0.29 -5.94
C THR A 43 -5.81 1.12 -5.77
N ARG A 44 -5.94 2.44 -5.86
CA ARG A 44 -4.88 3.44 -5.87
C ARG A 44 -5.04 4.40 -4.70
N PHE A 45 -3.99 5.10 -4.35
CA PHE A 45 -4.10 6.23 -3.41
C PHE A 45 -4.92 7.35 -4.02
N ALA A 46 -4.57 7.75 -5.25
CA ALA A 46 -5.22 8.84 -5.95
C ALA A 46 -6.51 8.40 -6.68
N ARG A 47 -7.47 9.33 -6.73
CA ARG A 47 -8.69 9.16 -7.52
C ARG A 47 -8.36 9.10 -9.00
N GLN A 48 -8.96 8.17 -9.70
CA GLN A 48 -8.90 8.09 -11.15
C GLN A 48 -9.65 9.23 -11.82
N LYS A 49 -9.09 9.74 -12.93
CA LYS A 49 -9.78 10.69 -13.81
C LYS A 49 -10.83 9.99 -14.66
N GLU A 50 -10.44 8.86 -15.24
CA GLU A 50 -11.30 8.04 -16.09
C GLU A 50 -11.79 6.84 -15.30
N PRO A 51 -13.09 6.52 -15.31
CA PRO A 51 -13.61 5.32 -14.68
C PRO A 51 -12.92 4.06 -15.22
N SER A 52 -12.55 3.13 -14.33
CA SER A 52 -12.03 1.84 -14.71
C SER A 52 -13.14 0.97 -15.31
N SER A 53 -12.77 0.02 -16.17
CA SER A 53 -13.69 -1.02 -16.65
C SER A 53 -14.21 -1.91 -15.52
N GLU A 54 -13.45 -2.03 -14.45
CA GLU A 54 -13.82 -2.72 -13.22
C GLU A 54 -14.06 -1.68 -12.11
N PRO A 55 -15.33 -1.40 -11.74
CA PRO A 55 -15.67 -0.30 -10.81
C PRO A 55 -15.02 -0.42 -9.42
N ARG A 56 -14.69 -1.65 -8.96
CA ARG A 56 -14.00 -1.83 -7.68
C ARG A 56 -12.61 -1.20 -7.67
N PHE A 57 -11.98 -1.05 -8.82
CA PHE A 57 -10.66 -0.41 -8.92
C PHE A 57 -10.72 1.10 -8.69
N ASP A 58 -11.91 1.70 -8.80
CA ASP A 58 -12.14 3.13 -8.55
C ASP A 58 -12.45 3.45 -7.08
N LEU A 59 -12.44 2.42 -6.22
CA LEU A 59 -12.52 2.59 -4.78
C LEU A 59 -11.14 3.02 -4.23
N ASP A 60 -10.75 4.27 -4.51
CA ASP A 60 -9.46 4.80 -4.06
C ASP A 60 -9.33 4.77 -2.51
N PHE A 61 -8.09 4.82 -2.03
CA PHE A 61 -7.83 4.78 -0.59
C PHE A 61 -8.45 5.98 0.14
N CYS A 62 -8.44 7.17 -0.47
CA CYS A 62 -9.03 8.35 0.15
C CYS A 62 -10.53 8.18 0.39
N TYR A 63 -11.23 7.57 -0.57
CA TYR A 63 -12.66 7.26 -0.43
C TYR A 63 -12.91 6.21 0.66
N ARG A 64 -12.06 5.18 0.77
CA ARG A 64 -12.22 4.05 1.70
C ARG A 64 -11.75 4.34 3.12
N LEU A 65 -11.15 5.50 3.43
CA LEU A 65 -10.76 5.88 4.80
C LEU A 65 -11.89 5.73 5.82
N LYS A 66 -13.14 5.94 5.38
CA LYS A 66 -14.35 5.81 6.21
C LYS A 66 -14.60 4.40 6.73
N ASP A 67 -14.01 3.38 6.06
CA ASP A 67 -14.23 1.97 6.37
C ASP A 67 -13.30 1.47 7.49
N LEU A 68 -12.29 2.28 7.86
CA LEU A 68 -11.32 1.93 8.91
C LEU A 68 -11.94 1.93 10.30
N ASN A 69 -11.51 0.98 11.12
CA ASN A 69 -11.95 0.84 12.50
C ASN A 69 -11.28 1.87 13.41
N ARG A 70 -12.00 2.88 13.84
CA ARG A 70 -11.48 3.95 14.72
C ARG A 70 -10.94 3.47 16.07
N ASN A 71 -11.23 2.22 16.46
CA ASN A 71 -10.73 1.61 17.68
C ASN A 71 -9.53 0.69 17.43
N ALA A 72 -8.92 0.70 16.22
CA ALA A 72 -7.73 -0.06 15.96
C ALA A 72 -6.55 0.44 16.79
N ASP A 73 -5.76 -0.50 17.33
CA ASP A 73 -4.53 -0.19 18.04
C ASP A 73 -3.42 0.21 17.08
N TYR A 74 -3.42 -0.38 15.86
CA TYR A 74 -2.49 -0.06 14.77
C TYR A 74 -3.21 -0.07 13.42
N VAL A 75 -2.76 0.79 12.52
CA VAL A 75 -3.18 0.85 11.12
C VAL A 75 -1.96 0.78 10.22
N PHE A 76 -1.89 -0.24 9.38
CA PHE A 76 -0.89 -0.36 8.33
C PHE A 76 -1.50 0.00 6.98
N VAL A 77 -0.89 0.95 6.27
CA VAL A 77 -1.30 1.38 4.93
C VAL A 77 -0.30 0.86 3.92
N PHE A 78 -0.75 0.01 3.00
CA PHE A 78 0.11 -0.61 2.00
C PHE A 78 -0.47 -0.41 0.60
N GLY A 79 0.12 0.49 -0.19
CA GLY A 79 -0.38 0.86 -1.52
C GLY A 79 0.59 1.76 -2.30
N GLY A 80 0.10 2.33 -3.41
CA GLY A 80 0.87 3.19 -4.30
C GLY A 80 1.48 2.47 -5.51
N THR A 81 1.54 1.13 -5.49
CA THR A 81 2.03 0.36 -6.65
C THR A 81 1.09 0.47 -7.85
N ASN A 82 -0.23 0.58 -7.62
CA ASN A 82 -1.24 0.72 -8.68
C ASN A 82 -1.29 2.13 -9.25
N ASP A 83 -0.99 3.16 -8.44
CA ASP A 83 -0.82 4.53 -8.94
C ASP A 83 0.30 4.59 -9.97
N TYR A 84 1.42 3.91 -9.69
CA TYR A 84 2.50 3.72 -10.64
C TYR A 84 2.05 2.86 -11.82
N GLY A 85 1.49 1.66 -11.59
CA GLY A 85 1.23 0.64 -12.61
C GLY A 85 0.27 1.11 -13.70
N HIS A 86 -0.90 1.58 -13.29
CA HIS A 86 -2.01 1.90 -14.20
C HIS A 86 -2.84 3.12 -13.75
N GLY A 87 -2.40 3.88 -12.74
CA GLY A 87 -3.06 5.11 -12.33
C GLY A 87 -2.97 6.21 -13.38
N ASP A 88 -4.04 6.97 -13.57
CA ASP A 88 -4.14 8.09 -14.51
C ASP A 88 -4.19 9.47 -13.81
N ALA A 89 -4.17 9.49 -12.49
CA ALA A 89 -4.06 10.73 -11.73
C ALA A 89 -2.69 11.40 -11.99
N PRO A 90 -2.66 12.75 -12.14
CA PRO A 90 -1.40 13.46 -12.26
C PRO A 90 -0.59 13.38 -10.98
N ILE A 91 0.72 13.60 -11.08
CA ILE A 91 1.59 13.64 -9.90
C ILE A 91 1.18 14.78 -8.96
N GLY A 92 0.85 15.94 -9.50
CA GLY A 92 0.47 17.12 -8.71
C GLY A 92 1.66 17.85 -8.08
N ALA A 93 1.35 18.82 -7.21
CA ALA A 93 2.30 19.59 -6.44
C ALA A 93 2.35 19.14 -4.98
N LYS A 94 3.44 19.47 -4.28
CA LYS A 94 3.67 19.10 -2.86
C LYS A 94 2.60 19.62 -1.91
N GLU A 95 1.97 20.73 -2.26
CA GLU A 95 0.94 21.41 -1.49
C GLU A 95 -0.47 20.87 -1.74
N ASP A 96 -0.66 20.05 -2.78
CA ASP A 96 -1.95 19.45 -3.07
C ASP A 96 -2.41 18.59 -1.88
N ASN A 97 -3.72 18.66 -1.60
CA ASN A 97 -4.31 17.96 -0.46
C ASN A 97 -5.70 17.35 -0.77
N THR A 98 -5.99 17.16 -2.04
CA THR A 98 -7.21 16.50 -2.53
C THR A 98 -6.86 15.18 -3.21
N PRO A 99 -7.79 14.21 -3.30
CA PRO A 99 -7.51 12.91 -3.91
C PRO A 99 -7.15 12.93 -5.41
N ASP A 100 -7.25 14.08 -6.09
CA ASP A 100 -7.21 14.18 -7.54
C ASP A 100 -5.78 14.17 -8.14
N THR A 101 -4.76 14.23 -7.29
CA THR A 101 -3.35 14.08 -7.67
C THR A 101 -2.66 13.11 -6.74
N PHE A 102 -1.51 12.56 -7.14
CA PHE A 102 -0.81 11.59 -6.29
C PHE A 102 -0.28 12.24 -5.00
N TYR A 103 0.39 13.41 -5.10
CA TYR A 103 0.77 14.19 -3.91
C TYR A 103 -0.42 14.52 -3.03
N GLY A 104 -1.50 14.98 -3.66
CA GLY A 104 -2.72 15.34 -2.96
C GLY A 104 -3.33 14.16 -2.21
N ALA A 105 -3.39 12.99 -2.83
CA ALA A 105 -3.92 11.78 -2.22
C ALA A 105 -3.08 11.33 -1.01
N VAL A 106 -1.74 11.33 -1.12
CA VAL A 106 -0.87 10.94 0.00
C VAL A 106 -0.99 11.95 1.16
N ASN A 107 -1.02 13.28 0.87
CA ASN A 107 -1.27 14.31 1.87
C ASN A 107 -2.66 14.14 2.54
N TYR A 108 -3.69 13.87 1.73
CA TYR A 108 -5.05 13.64 2.22
C TYR A 108 -5.11 12.43 3.15
N LEU A 109 -4.51 11.30 2.75
CA LEU A 109 -4.42 10.10 3.58
C LEU A 109 -3.70 10.37 4.90
N ALA A 110 -2.49 10.93 4.84
CA ALA A 110 -1.69 11.21 6.02
C ALA A 110 -2.42 12.12 7.02
N SER A 111 -2.96 13.25 6.52
CA SER A 111 -3.67 14.23 7.37
C SER A 111 -4.96 13.68 7.98
N ASN A 112 -5.73 12.86 7.24
CA ASN A 112 -6.98 12.30 7.76
C ASN A 112 -6.74 11.12 8.69
N LEU A 113 -5.72 10.29 8.45
CA LEU A 113 -5.33 9.25 9.40
C LEU A 113 -4.92 9.84 10.75
N LEU A 114 -4.20 10.97 10.77
CA LEU A 114 -3.83 11.68 12.02
C LEU A 114 -5.02 12.31 12.76
N LYS A 115 -6.16 12.52 12.09
CA LYS A 115 -7.42 12.90 12.78
C LYS A 115 -8.13 11.70 13.40
N MET A 116 -7.81 10.48 12.95
CA MET A 116 -8.44 9.24 13.39
C MET A 116 -7.62 8.52 14.45
N TYR A 117 -6.29 8.58 14.36
CA TYR A 117 -5.35 7.81 15.15
C TYR A 117 -4.18 8.69 15.61
N ARG A 118 -3.51 8.28 16.69
CA ARG A 118 -2.23 8.87 17.08
C ARG A 118 -1.17 8.42 16.07
N LYS A 119 -0.15 9.24 15.81
CA LYS A 119 0.89 8.95 14.83
C LYS A 119 1.64 7.63 15.10
N GLU A 120 1.76 7.23 16.38
CA GLU A 120 2.42 5.99 16.79
C GLU A 120 1.63 4.73 16.37
N GLN A 121 0.34 4.87 16.10
CA GLN A 121 -0.56 3.81 15.66
C GLN A 121 -0.53 3.62 14.13
N ILE A 122 0.06 4.56 13.39
CA ILE A 122 0.06 4.57 11.93
C ILE A 122 1.44 4.15 11.41
N ALA A 123 1.46 3.22 10.46
CA ALA A 123 2.65 2.88 9.68
C ALA A 123 2.27 2.66 8.22
N PHE A 124 3.03 3.24 7.30
CA PHE A 124 2.94 2.92 5.89
C PHE A 124 3.95 1.83 5.53
N ILE A 125 3.56 0.91 4.65
CA ILE A 125 4.48 -0.02 3.99
C ILE A 125 4.69 0.52 2.57
N LEU A 126 5.95 0.79 2.24
CA LEU A 126 6.29 1.32 0.93
C LEU A 126 6.11 0.23 -0.15
N PRO A 127 5.76 0.60 -1.40
CA PRO A 127 5.66 -0.34 -2.50
C PRO A 127 6.91 -1.21 -2.63
N LEU A 128 6.73 -2.51 -2.79
CA LEU A 128 7.81 -3.48 -3.05
C LEU A 128 8.41 -3.29 -4.45
N TYR A 129 9.51 -4.00 -4.73
CA TYR A 129 9.98 -4.14 -6.10
C TYR A 129 8.92 -4.86 -6.97
N ARG A 130 8.85 -4.44 -8.23
CA ARG A 130 8.00 -5.09 -9.23
C ARG A 130 8.71 -5.13 -10.59
N LEU A 131 8.25 -5.99 -11.50
CA LEU A 131 8.73 -5.94 -12.87
C LEU A 131 8.38 -4.60 -13.53
N ASN A 132 9.24 -4.16 -14.43
CA ASN A 132 9.11 -2.92 -15.18
C ASN A 132 9.02 -1.64 -14.33
N GLU A 133 9.53 -1.64 -13.10
CA GLU A 133 9.45 -0.52 -12.16
C GLU A 133 10.08 0.79 -12.65
N ASP A 134 10.94 0.72 -13.65
CA ASP A 134 11.61 1.86 -14.29
C ASP A 134 10.87 2.40 -15.53
N ASN A 135 9.77 1.72 -15.95
CA ASN A 135 9.00 2.15 -17.11
C ASN A 135 8.14 3.37 -16.77
N PRO A 136 8.33 4.56 -17.38
CA PRO A 136 7.51 5.74 -17.08
C PRO A 136 6.04 5.59 -17.51
N TYR A 137 5.73 4.59 -18.32
CA TYR A 137 4.35 4.23 -18.72
C TYR A 137 3.74 3.15 -17.78
N GLY A 138 4.35 2.88 -16.63
CA GLY A 138 3.88 1.88 -15.69
C GLY A 138 3.86 0.47 -16.29
N GLU A 139 2.69 -0.17 -16.30
CA GLU A 139 2.48 -1.46 -16.96
C GLU A 139 2.38 -1.37 -18.49
N GLY A 140 2.63 -0.21 -19.07
CA GLY A 140 2.49 0.06 -20.50
C GLY A 140 1.11 0.58 -20.90
N ASN A 141 0.22 0.82 -19.94
CA ASN A 141 -1.17 1.23 -20.19
C ASN A 141 -1.41 2.73 -20.00
N LYS A 142 -0.44 3.48 -19.47
CA LYS A 142 -0.58 4.93 -19.30
C LYS A 142 -0.50 5.64 -20.63
N LYS A 143 -1.41 6.58 -20.86
CA LYS A 143 -1.45 7.42 -22.08
C LYS A 143 -0.24 8.35 -22.16
N GLU A 144 0.21 8.85 -21.02
CA GLU A 144 1.32 9.79 -20.89
C GLU A 144 2.39 9.24 -19.92
N PRO A 145 3.67 9.53 -20.14
CA PRO A 145 4.72 9.11 -19.23
C PRO A 145 4.57 9.80 -17.86
N SER A 146 4.92 9.08 -16.83
CA SER A 146 4.89 9.54 -15.45
C SER A 146 6.24 9.25 -14.77
N LEU A 147 6.28 9.20 -13.45
CA LEU A 147 7.47 8.81 -12.72
C LEU A 147 7.67 7.28 -12.75
N THR A 148 8.90 6.84 -12.50
CA THR A 148 9.20 5.44 -12.15
C THR A 148 8.57 5.10 -10.80
N LEU A 149 8.48 3.81 -10.45
CA LEU A 149 7.97 3.40 -9.13
C LEU A 149 8.78 4.06 -7.99
N GLU A 150 10.10 4.20 -8.16
CA GLU A 150 10.94 4.88 -7.18
C GLU A 150 10.58 6.37 -7.03
N GLY A 151 10.14 7.02 -8.11
CA GLY A 151 9.60 8.39 -8.04
C GLY A 151 8.35 8.47 -7.18
N TYR A 152 7.41 7.54 -7.35
CA TYR A 152 6.20 7.44 -6.49
C TYR A 152 6.57 7.18 -5.02
N ARG A 153 7.50 6.27 -4.76
CA ARG A 153 7.98 5.98 -3.40
C ARG A 153 8.59 7.20 -2.72
N LYS A 154 9.41 7.97 -3.43
CA LYS A 154 10.00 9.22 -2.92
C LYS A 154 8.93 10.23 -2.50
N ILE A 155 7.86 10.36 -3.28
CA ILE A 155 6.74 11.23 -2.92
C ILE A 155 6.06 10.72 -1.63
N ILE A 156 5.82 9.42 -1.51
CA ILE A 156 5.26 8.85 -0.28
C ILE A 156 6.15 9.19 0.91
N CYS A 157 7.46 8.93 0.85
CA CYS A 157 8.40 9.25 1.92
C CYS A 157 8.40 10.74 2.26
N GLU A 158 8.49 11.62 1.25
CA GLU A 158 8.50 13.07 1.45
C GLU A 158 7.26 13.58 2.20
N VAL A 159 6.08 13.07 1.82
CA VAL A 159 4.84 13.44 2.50
C VAL A 159 4.80 12.85 3.92
N LEU A 160 5.17 11.60 4.10
CA LEU A 160 5.15 10.97 5.43
C LEU A 160 6.15 11.62 6.40
N ASP A 161 7.32 12.02 5.92
CA ASP A 161 8.32 12.79 6.71
C ASP A 161 7.75 14.12 7.16
N LYS A 162 7.03 14.86 6.28
CA LYS A 162 6.33 16.12 6.63
C LYS A 162 5.35 15.95 7.80
N TYR A 163 4.64 14.80 7.84
CA TYR A 163 3.67 14.48 8.89
C TYR A 163 4.25 13.68 10.06
N HIS A 164 5.54 13.35 10.02
CA HIS A 164 6.22 12.51 11.03
C HIS A 164 5.52 11.15 11.23
N ILE A 165 4.99 10.58 10.14
CA ILE A 165 4.39 9.24 10.11
C ILE A 165 5.48 8.23 9.73
N ARG A 166 5.52 7.10 10.41
CA ARG A 166 6.48 6.02 10.14
C ARG A 166 6.16 5.31 8.84
N TYR A 167 7.21 4.87 8.15
CA TYR A 167 7.09 3.96 7.01
C TYR A 167 8.12 2.84 7.09
N LEU A 168 7.76 1.70 6.51
CA LEU A 168 8.54 0.47 6.50
C LEU A 168 8.92 0.17 5.05
N ASP A 169 10.19 -0.05 4.81
CA ASP A 169 10.70 -0.47 3.51
C ASP A 169 11.19 -1.92 3.61
N PHE A 170 10.48 -2.83 2.95
CA PHE A 170 10.80 -4.26 2.95
C PHE A 170 11.45 -4.74 1.65
N ARG A 171 11.91 -3.80 0.80
CA ARG A 171 12.52 -4.14 -0.48
C ARG A 171 13.78 -5.02 -0.34
N ASN A 172 14.62 -4.73 0.65
CA ASN A 172 15.84 -5.50 0.84
C ASN A 172 15.56 -6.93 1.30
N GLU A 173 14.53 -7.13 2.12
CA GLU A 173 14.16 -8.44 2.66
C GLU A 173 13.42 -9.29 1.62
N ILE A 174 12.49 -8.67 0.87
CA ILE A 174 11.74 -9.35 -0.19
C ILE A 174 12.60 -9.58 -1.44
N GLY A 175 13.47 -8.62 -1.77
CA GLY A 175 14.34 -8.66 -2.96
C GLY A 175 13.62 -8.20 -4.24
N LYS A 176 14.41 -8.05 -5.32
CA LYS A 176 13.89 -7.65 -6.64
C LYS A 176 12.90 -8.69 -7.17
N ALA A 177 11.92 -8.23 -7.96
CA ALA A 177 10.85 -9.09 -8.45
C ALA A 177 11.31 -10.11 -9.52
N GLU A 178 12.38 -9.79 -10.27
CA GLU A 178 12.88 -10.65 -11.35
C GLU A 178 13.43 -11.98 -10.79
N ASN A 179 12.86 -13.11 -11.27
CA ASN A 179 13.24 -14.47 -10.84
C ASN A 179 13.20 -14.69 -9.33
N ASN A 180 12.37 -13.93 -8.62
CA ASN A 180 12.29 -13.98 -7.17
C ASN A 180 11.38 -15.14 -6.72
N PRO A 181 11.87 -16.11 -5.91
CA PRO A 181 11.08 -17.23 -5.43
C PRO A 181 9.96 -16.84 -4.43
N LEU A 182 9.92 -15.57 -3.99
CA LEU A 182 8.90 -15.02 -3.10
C LEU A 182 7.78 -14.29 -3.85
N ILE A 183 7.98 -14.02 -5.14
CA ILE A 183 7.05 -13.26 -5.99
C ILE A 183 6.48 -14.20 -7.04
N TYR A 184 5.15 -14.14 -7.26
CA TYR A 184 4.47 -15.07 -8.17
C TYR A 184 4.50 -14.58 -9.63
N ASP A 185 4.08 -13.33 -9.87
CA ASP A 185 3.83 -12.77 -11.22
C ASP A 185 4.69 -11.52 -11.51
N GLY A 186 5.72 -11.30 -10.73
CA GLY A 186 6.57 -10.11 -10.84
C GLY A 186 6.06 -8.89 -10.05
N LEU A 187 4.98 -9.05 -9.29
CA LEU A 187 4.38 -8.02 -8.42
C LEU A 187 3.92 -8.60 -7.09
N HIS A 188 3.07 -9.64 -7.13
CA HIS A 188 2.40 -10.16 -5.95
C HIS A 188 3.24 -11.21 -5.24
N PRO A 189 3.40 -11.12 -3.91
CA PRO A 189 4.01 -12.17 -3.11
C PRO A 189 3.22 -13.49 -3.21
N ASN A 190 3.93 -14.61 -3.27
CA ASN A 190 3.33 -15.94 -3.09
C ASN A 190 3.25 -16.30 -1.59
N ASP A 191 2.84 -17.52 -1.25
CA ASP A 191 2.73 -17.97 0.16
C ASP A 191 3.97 -17.69 1.01
N LYS A 192 5.18 -17.87 0.45
CA LYS A 192 6.44 -17.60 1.16
C LYS A 192 6.71 -16.09 1.28
N GLY A 193 6.35 -15.32 0.25
CA GLY A 193 6.45 -13.86 0.30
C GLY A 193 5.49 -13.27 1.33
N HIS A 194 4.25 -13.75 1.39
CA HIS A 194 3.29 -13.37 2.42
C HIS A 194 3.76 -13.77 3.83
N GLU A 195 4.36 -14.93 3.99
CA GLU A 195 4.94 -15.37 5.27
C GLU A 195 6.07 -14.44 5.73
N LEU A 196 6.96 -14.07 4.82
CA LEU A 196 8.05 -13.14 5.13
C LEU A 196 7.51 -11.76 5.52
N LEU A 197 6.53 -11.21 4.76
CA LEU A 197 5.88 -9.94 5.10
C LEU A 197 5.26 -9.97 6.50
N ALA A 198 4.55 -11.03 6.84
CA ALA A 198 3.96 -11.19 8.17
C ALA A 198 5.03 -11.18 9.27
N ASN A 199 6.12 -11.91 9.09
CA ASN A 199 7.21 -11.97 10.04
C ASN A 199 7.91 -10.60 10.23
N LEU A 200 8.10 -9.83 9.16
CA LEU A 200 8.68 -8.49 9.21
C LEU A 200 7.78 -7.51 9.97
N ILE A 201 6.47 -7.53 9.73
CA ILE A 201 5.49 -6.71 10.45
C ILE A 201 5.44 -7.09 11.93
N VAL A 202 5.43 -8.39 12.25
CA VAL A 202 5.46 -8.87 13.64
C VAL A 202 6.75 -8.46 14.34
N LYS A 203 7.90 -8.56 13.66
CA LYS A 203 9.18 -8.08 14.19
C LYS A 203 9.15 -6.59 14.49
N TYR A 204 8.58 -5.79 13.59
CA TYR A 204 8.40 -4.36 13.81
C TYR A 204 7.52 -4.08 15.03
N LEU A 205 6.35 -4.70 15.14
CA LEU A 205 5.42 -4.49 16.25
C LEU A 205 5.99 -4.91 17.62
N LYS A 206 6.83 -5.95 17.65
CA LYS A 206 7.51 -6.39 18.89
C LYS A 206 8.67 -5.49 19.30
N ALA A 207 9.13 -4.60 18.42
CA ALA A 207 10.21 -3.66 18.70
C ALA A 207 9.70 -2.27 19.16
N LEU A 208 8.37 -2.05 19.17
CA LEU A 208 7.72 -0.84 19.69
C LEU A 208 7.57 -0.88 21.20
#